data_33ea5878bbc787281da00ad58d0d0cd0
#
_entry.id   33ea5878bbc787281da00ad58d0d0cd0
#
_cell.length_a   1.000
_cell.length_b   1.000
_cell.length_c   1.000
_cell.angle_alpha   90.00
_cell.angle_beta   90.00
_cell.angle_gamma   90.00
#
_symmetry.space_group_name_H-M   'P 1'
#
loop_
_entity.id
_entity.type
_entity.pdbx_description
1 polymer ?
#
loop_
_entity_poly.entity_id
_entity_poly.type
_entity_poly.pdbx_seq_one_letter_code
_entity_poly.pdbx_strand_id
1 'polypeptide(L)'
;MSIVTLNDRGVRSVTTFGSLNTGSMIFIKKLTASSSSDLTFHDGTSSVVFDSTYKEYLFTFNNMHPATDLVDFQFQVNSAGGADFNETITSSYFRAYHTENDATTALGYYSSGDLAQGTGFQMLSDDWGNGNDESLSGYLHFFNPSSTTFVKHFIVNTSGHFPASHNFTAGYCNTTTAIDGVEFSFQSGDIDAGTIKMYGLKDS
;
A
#
# COMPACT_ATOMS: atom_id res chain seq x y z
N MET A 1 18.66 -45.08 0.15
CA MET A 1 17.82 -43.87 0.00
C MET A 1 17.95 -43.45 -1.45
N SER A 2 16.85 -43.46 -2.20
CA SER A 2 16.88 -43.08 -3.63
C SER A 2 16.75 -41.56 -3.72
N ILE A 3 17.73 -40.90 -4.33
CA ILE A 3 17.68 -39.47 -4.60
C ILE A 3 16.95 -39.30 -5.93
N VAL A 4 15.76 -38.73 -5.90
CA VAL A 4 15.04 -38.33 -7.09
C VAL A 4 15.52 -36.96 -7.53
N THR A 5 16.22 -36.87 -8.64
CA THR A 5 16.60 -35.61 -9.25
C THR A 5 15.44 -35.12 -10.13
N LEU A 6 14.74 -34.07 -9.67
CA LEU A 6 13.71 -33.42 -10.45
C LEU A 6 14.35 -32.46 -11.45
N ASN A 7 14.03 -32.59 -12.73
CA ASN A 7 14.38 -31.63 -13.76
C ASN A 7 13.16 -30.74 -14.07
N ASP A 8 13.36 -29.69 -14.82
CA ASP A 8 12.32 -28.73 -15.22
C ASP A 8 11.09 -29.35 -15.91
N ARG A 9 11.23 -30.54 -16.51
CA ARG A 9 10.12 -31.30 -17.11
C ARG A 9 9.33 -32.10 -16.07
N GLY A 10 9.98 -32.60 -15.02
CA GLY A 10 9.34 -33.39 -13.95
C GLY A 10 8.48 -32.55 -13.01
N VAL A 11 8.64 -31.23 -12.99
CA VAL A 11 7.97 -30.33 -12.04
C VAL A 11 6.74 -29.62 -12.61
N ARG A 12 6.45 -29.79 -13.91
CA ARG A 12 5.34 -29.08 -14.58
C ARG A 12 3.94 -29.34 -14.01
N SER A 13 3.76 -30.40 -13.26
CA SER A 13 2.46 -30.79 -12.70
C SER A 13 2.42 -30.79 -11.17
N VAL A 14 3.44 -30.24 -10.50
CA VAL A 14 3.44 -30.16 -9.04
C VAL A 14 2.64 -28.95 -8.63
N THR A 15 1.46 -29.18 -8.08
CA THR A 15 0.55 -28.14 -7.58
C THR A 15 0.79 -27.80 -6.11
N THR A 16 1.51 -28.65 -5.36
CA THR A 16 1.81 -28.45 -3.95
C THR A 16 3.20 -28.99 -3.58
N PHE A 17 4.00 -28.19 -2.91
CA PHE A 17 5.27 -28.59 -2.31
C PHE A 17 5.08 -28.70 -0.80
N GLY A 18 4.64 -29.85 -0.30
CA GLY A 18 4.20 -30.02 1.08
C GLY A 18 5.23 -29.72 2.17
N SER A 19 6.52 -29.63 1.85
CA SER A 19 7.58 -29.38 2.82
C SER A 19 8.62 -28.34 2.39
N LEU A 20 8.39 -27.64 1.28
CA LEU A 20 9.26 -26.53 0.91
C LEU A 20 8.84 -25.27 1.66
N ASN A 21 9.77 -24.67 2.37
CA ASN A 21 9.58 -23.34 2.92
C ASN A 21 9.54 -22.33 1.77
N THR A 22 8.37 -21.81 1.47
CA THR A 22 8.16 -20.81 0.39
C THR A 22 8.52 -19.38 0.82
N GLY A 23 9.13 -19.21 2.00
CA GLY A 23 9.39 -17.91 2.62
C GLY A 23 8.17 -17.37 3.38
N SER A 24 8.39 -16.36 4.22
CA SER A 24 7.33 -15.75 5.04
C SER A 24 6.55 -14.68 4.26
N MET A 25 7.15 -14.04 3.26
CA MET A 25 6.52 -13.02 2.44
C MET A 25 6.05 -13.63 1.11
N ILE A 26 4.74 -13.68 0.91
CA ILE A 26 4.09 -14.29 -0.25
C ILE A 26 3.55 -13.20 -1.18
N PHE A 27 4.04 -13.18 -2.41
CA PHE A 27 3.48 -12.28 -3.44
C PHE A 27 2.05 -12.68 -3.78
N ILE A 28 1.13 -11.71 -3.75
CA ILE A 28 -0.30 -11.92 -4.05
C ILE A 28 -0.63 -11.30 -5.41
N LYS A 29 -0.40 -10.00 -5.57
CA LYS A 29 -0.82 -9.27 -6.77
C LYS A 29 0.09 -8.08 -7.05
N LYS A 30 0.25 -7.77 -8.35
CA LYS A 30 0.82 -6.51 -8.84
C LYS A 30 -0.23 -5.78 -9.67
N LEU A 31 -0.41 -4.50 -9.40
CA LEU A 31 -1.10 -3.57 -10.27
C LEU A 31 -0.09 -2.59 -10.85
N THR A 32 -0.27 -2.24 -12.11
CA THR A 32 0.59 -1.28 -12.84
C THR A 32 -0.31 -0.20 -13.37
N ALA A 33 -0.01 1.05 -13.04
CA ALA A 33 -0.73 2.20 -13.54
C ALA A 33 -0.36 2.49 -15.00
N SER A 34 -1.33 2.98 -15.74
CA SER A 34 -1.20 3.51 -17.10
C SER A 34 -2.36 4.46 -17.31
N SER A 35 -2.23 5.72 -16.88
CA SER A 35 -3.30 6.72 -16.81
C SER A 35 -4.54 6.13 -16.15
N SER A 36 -4.37 5.67 -14.92
CA SER A 36 -5.40 4.98 -14.13
C SER A 36 -5.93 5.92 -13.05
N SER A 37 -7.27 6.04 -12.93
CA SER A 37 -7.90 6.87 -11.87
C SER A 37 -7.51 6.41 -10.47
N ASP A 38 -7.35 5.10 -10.32
CA ASP A 38 -7.01 4.42 -9.07
C ASP A 38 -6.31 3.08 -9.32
N LEU A 39 -5.75 2.50 -8.26
CA LEU A 39 -5.29 1.12 -8.21
C LEU A 39 -5.94 0.43 -7.01
N THR A 40 -6.94 -0.41 -7.28
CA THR A 40 -7.74 -1.06 -6.26
C THR A 40 -7.45 -2.54 -6.11
N PHE A 41 -7.17 -2.97 -4.88
CA PHE A 41 -7.08 -4.37 -4.47
C PHE A 41 -8.36 -4.74 -3.72
N HIS A 42 -9.19 -5.59 -4.34
CA HIS A 42 -10.47 -6.02 -3.76
C HIS A 42 -10.49 -7.54 -3.60
N ASP A 43 -10.95 -8.00 -2.44
CA ASP A 43 -11.05 -9.43 -2.10
C ASP A 43 -11.83 -10.21 -3.16
N GLY A 44 -11.33 -11.39 -3.49
CA GLY A 44 -11.90 -12.25 -4.53
C GLY A 44 -11.60 -11.81 -5.96
N THR A 45 -10.97 -10.66 -6.19
CA THR A 45 -10.62 -10.17 -7.53
C THR A 45 -9.19 -10.54 -7.90
N SER A 46 -9.01 -11.34 -8.95
CA SER A 46 -7.69 -11.64 -9.53
C SER A 46 -6.63 -12.10 -8.52
N SER A 47 -6.94 -13.04 -7.67
CA SER A 47 -6.08 -13.62 -6.62
C SER A 47 -5.83 -12.73 -5.38
N VAL A 48 -6.46 -11.58 -5.28
CA VAL A 48 -6.44 -10.78 -4.05
C VAL A 48 -7.25 -11.49 -2.97
N VAL A 49 -6.69 -11.61 -1.77
CA VAL A 49 -7.36 -12.18 -0.60
C VAL A 49 -7.12 -11.30 0.62
N PHE A 50 -8.20 -10.98 1.33
CA PHE A 50 -8.19 -10.29 2.62
C PHE A 50 -8.84 -11.13 3.72
N ASP A 51 -8.67 -12.45 3.64
CA ASP A 51 -9.17 -13.40 4.63
C ASP A 51 -8.21 -13.60 5.82
N SER A 52 -8.43 -14.65 6.60
CA SER A 52 -7.60 -14.98 7.74
C SER A 52 -6.27 -15.69 7.40
N THR A 53 -5.96 -15.89 6.11
CA THR A 53 -4.73 -16.57 5.65
C THR A 53 -3.47 -15.81 6.07
N TYR A 54 -3.53 -14.48 6.02
CA TYR A 54 -2.44 -13.61 6.44
C TYR A 54 -2.93 -12.63 7.52
N LYS A 55 -2.10 -12.42 8.54
CA LYS A 55 -2.37 -11.42 9.58
C LYS A 55 -1.84 -10.04 9.21
N GLU A 56 -0.89 -10.00 8.30
CA GLU A 56 -0.21 -8.79 7.88
C GLU A 56 -0.10 -8.75 6.36
N TYR A 57 -0.33 -7.57 5.81
CA TYR A 57 -0.19 -7.31 4.37
C TYR A 57 0.77 -6.16 4.16
N LEU A 58 1.64 -6.32 3.17
CA LEU A 58 2.58 -5.29 2.75
C LEU A 58 2.26 -4.87 1.32
N PHE A 59 1.98 -3.58 1.14
CA PHE A 59 1.87 -2.95 -0.17
C PHE A 59 3.16 -2.16 -0.43
N THR A 60 3.86 -2.45 -1.51
CA THR A 60 5.06 -1.72 -1.92
C THR A 60 4.76 -0.84 -3.12
N PHE A 61 5.12 0.42 -3.03
CA PHE A 61 4.98 1.42 -4.06
C PHE A 61 6.31 1.59 -4.80
N ASN A 62 6.28 1.63 -6.11
CA ASN A 62 7.48 1.81 -6.91
C ASN A 62 7.20 2.78 -8.06
N ASN A 63 7.89 3.92 -8.02
CA ASN A 63 7.81 4.99 -9.00
C ASN A 63 6.35 5.42 -9.29
N MET A 64 5.58 5.69 -8.23
CA MET A 64 4.23 6.24 -8.40
C MET A 64 4.35 7.68 -8.88
N HIS A 65 3.73 7.96 -10.03
CA HIS A 65 3.84 9.23 -10.75
C HIS A 65 2.43 9.76 -11.07
N PRO A 66 2.09 11.00 -10.69
CA PRO A 66 0.80 11.60 -11.00
C PRO A 66 0.77 12.23 -12.41
N ALA A 67 -0.40 12.26 -13.03
CA ALA A 67 -0.64 13.03 -14.23
C ALA A 67 -0.81 14.54 -13.94
N THR A 68 -1.20 14.88 -12.72
CA THR A 68 -1.46 16.27 -12.27
C THR A 68 -0.35 16.73 -11.35
N ASP A 69 0.07 17.98 -11.51
CA ASP A 69 1.11 18.61 -10.71
C ASP A 69 0.61 18.97 -9.30
N LEU A 70 1.49 18.85 -8.29
CA LEU A 70 1.25 19.21 -6.89
C LEU A 70 0.03 18.52 -6.28
N VAL A 71 0.00 17.21 -6.32
CA VAL A 71 -1.08 16.38 -5.78
C VAL A 71 -0.58 15.37 -4.76
N ASP A 72 -1.44 15.05 -3.80
CA ASP A 72 -1.16 14.08 -2.74
C ASP A 72 -1.41 12.66 -3.20
N PHE A 73 -0.48 11.74 -2.85
CA PHE A 73 -0.74 10.31 -2.94
C PHE A 73 -1.48 9.83 -1.69
N GLN A 74 -2.52 9.04 -1.86
CA GLN A 74 -3.46 8.73 -0.79
C GLN A 74 -4.02 7.30 -0.89
N PHE A 75 -4.63 6.80 0.21
CA PHE A 75 -5.36 5.54 0.22
C PHE A 75 -6.64 5.62 1.04
N GLN A 76 -7.55 4.69 0.77
CA GLN A 76 -8.72 4.44 1.60
C GLN A 76 -9.05 2.94 1.57
N VAL A 77 -9.88 2.48 2.50
CA VAL A 77 -10.29 1.08 2.59
C VAL A 77 -11.81 0.94 2.53
N ASN A 78 -12.25 -0.23 2.07
CA ASN A 78 -13.65 -0.64 2.09
C ASN A 78 -13.81 -1.79 3.08
N SER A 79 -14.88 -1.75 3.89
CA SER A 79 -15.25 -2.87 4.76
C SER A 79 -16.22 -3.83 4.08
N ALA A 80 -16.17 -5.09 4.46
CA ALA A 80 -16.99 -6.15 3.89
C ALA A 80 -18.48 -5.83 3.95
N GLY A 81 -19.09 -5.80 2.77
CA GLY A 81 -20.50 -5.40 2.58
C GLY A 81 -20.73 -3.91 2.35
N GLY A 82 -19.68 -3.09 2.43
CA GLY A 82 -19.67 -1.69 1.98
C GLY A 82 -19.60 -1.60 0.46
N ALA A 83 -20.01 -0.45 -0.08
CA ALA A 83 -19.92 -0.17 -1.52
C ALA A 83 -18.84 0.88 -1.85
N ASP A 84 -18.40 1.62 -0.83
CA ASP A 84 -17.57 2.80 -1.01
C ASP A 84 -16.30 2.74 -0.14
N PHE A 85 -15.21 3.29 -0.66
CA PHE A 85 -13.96 3.49 0.07
C PHE A 85 -14.07 4.74 0.96
N ASN A 86 -14.66 4.59 2.14
CA ASN A 86 -15.00 5.71 3.04
C ASN A 86 -14.94 5.35 4.53
N GLU A 87 -14.14 4.36 4.91
CA GLU A 87 -14.00 3.97 6.31
C GLU A 87 -13.40 5.10 7.15
N THR A 88 -13.87 5.19 8.38
CA THR A 88 -13.39 6.20 9.32
C THR A 88 -11.95 5.93 9.73
N ILE A 89 -11.07 6.90 9.53
CA ILE A 89 -9.64 6.81 9.87
C ILE A 89 -9.27 7.85 10.94
N THR A 90 -8.38 7.45 11.84
CA THR A 90 -7.63 8.35 12.71
C THR A 90 -6.15 8.05 12.56
N SER A 91 -5.36 9.08 12.32
CA SER A 91 -3.94 8.95 11.99
C SER A 91 -3.08 10.07 12.55
N SER A 92 -1.79 9.89 12.40
CA SER A 92 -0.78 10.93 12.55
C SER A 92 0.09 10.98 11.29
N TYR A 93 0.55 12.16 10.93
CA TYR A 93 1.43 12.38 9.79
C TYR A 93 2.56 13.31 10.18
N PHE A 94 3.80 12.93 9.91
CA PHE A 94 4.94 13.80 10.01
C PHE A 94 5.93 13.56 8.87
N ARG A 95 6.69 14.58 8.51
CA ARG A 95 7.65 14.50 7.42
C ARG A 95 8.98 15.12 7.76
N ALA A 96 10.03 14.60 7.14
CA ALA A 96 11.33 15.24 7.04
C ALA A 96 11.63 15.54 5.57
N TYR A 97 12.20 16.69 5.28
CA TYR A 97 12.61 17.02 3.91
C TYR A 97 13.86 17.88 3.85
N HIS A 98 14.52 17.80 2.70
CA HIS A 98 15.70 18.60 2.36
C HIS A 98 15.58 19.05 0.90
N THR A 99 15.65 20.36 0.66
CA THR A 99 15.60 20.90 -0.69
C THR A 99 16.93 20.71 -1.41
N GLU A 100 16.92 20.44 -2.70
CA GLU A 100 18.11 20.15 -3.51
C GLU A 100 19.13 21.31 -3.55
N ASN A 101 18.64 22.54 -3.42
CA ASN A 101 19.49 23.71 -3.39
C ASN A 101 20.12 23.99 -2.00
N ASP A 102 19.99 23.05 -1.06
CA ASP A 102 20.48 23.14 0.32
C ASP A 102 19.92 24.35 1.10
N ALA A 103 18.82 24.94 0.65
CA ALA A 103 18.26 26.13 1.26
C ALA A 103 17.40 25.84 2.49
N THR A 104 16.77 24.66 2.54
CA THR A 104 15.80 24.36 3.59
C THR A 104 15.83 22.89 3.98
N THR A 105 15.86 22.65 5.28
CA THR A 105 15.61 21.35 5.90
C THR A 105 14.53 21.50 6.97
N ALA A 106 13.65 20.52 7.11
CA ALA A 106 12.67 20.51 8.20
C ALA A 106 12.29 19.08 8.61
N LEU A 107 11.92 18.95 9.87
CA LEU A 107 11.24 17.77 10.43
C LEU A 107 10.10 18.30 11.28
N GLY A 108 8.88 17.83 11.03
CA GLY A 108 7.74 18.28 11.81
C GLY A 108 6.48 17.51 11.57
N TYR A 109 5.54 17.68 12.47
CA TYR A 109 4.17 17.20 12.34
C TYR A 109 3.42 18.02 11.28
N TYR A 110 2.64 17.36 10.44
CA TYR A 110 1.92 17.99 9.33
C TYR A 110 0.42 17.71 9.47
N SER A 111 -0.28 18.63 10.09
CA SER A 111 -1.70 18.47 10.46
C SER A 111 -2.69 18.48 9.29
N SER A 112 -2.25 18.82 8.09
CA SER A 112 -3.08 18.71 6.88
C SER A 112 -3.06 17.29 6.32
N GLY A 113 -2.11 16.46 6.74
CA GLY A 113 -1.95 15.08 6.25
C GLY A 113 -2.55 14.03 7.16
N ASP A 114 -3.02 14.40 8.35
CA ASP A 114 -3.67 13.47 9.29
C ASP A 114 -5.20 13.50 9.15
N LEU A 115 -5.83 12.48 9.71
CA LEU A 115 -7.28 12.39 9.86
C LEU A 115 -7.64 12.21 11.33
N ALA A 116 -8.70 12.87 11.77
CA ALA A 116 -9.29 12.73 13.09
C ALA A 116 -10.74 12.28 12.97
N GLN A 117 -10.97 10.96 12.93
CA GLN A 117 -12.28 10.35 12.64
C GLN A 117 -12.84 10.82 11.29
N GLY A 118 -11.97 10.94 10.29
CA GLY A 118 -12.33 11.34 8.94
C GLY A 118 -12.66 10.15 8.04
N THR A 119 -13.53 10.35 7.07
CA THR A 119 -13.92 9.35 6.06
C THR A 119 -13.30 9.64 4.69
N GLY A 120 -12.50 10.69 4.58
CA GLY A 120 -11.72 10.99 3.38
C GLY A 120 -10.54 10.05 3.20
N PHE A 121 -9.88 10.18 2.07
CA PHE A 121 -8.64 9.44 1.80
C PHE A 121 -7.52 9.91 2.74
N GLN A 122 -6.75 8.96 3.23
CA GLN A 122 -5.57 9.21 4.05
C GLN A 122 -4.38 9.54 3.17
N MET A 123 -3.79 10.70 3.38
CA MET A 123 -2.54 11.10 2.73
C MET A 123 -1.39 10.18 3.11
N LEU A 124 -0.63 9.74 2.11
CA LEU A 124 0.59 8.94 2.25
C LEU A 124 1.84 9.74 1.90
N SER A 125 1.66 10.75 1.09
CA SER A 125 2.71 11.68 0.65
C SER A 125 2.07 12.91 0.05
N ASP A 126 2.66 14.09 0.23
CA ASP A 126 2.11 15.38 -0.16
C ASP A 126 2.87 16.02 -1.33
N ASP A 127 2.14 16.85 -2.08
CA ASP A 127 2.64 17.80 -3.07
C ASP A 127 3.57 17.21 -4.14
N TRP A 128 3.19 16.10 -4.76
CA TRP A 128 3.99 15.49 -5.84
C TRP A 128 3.77 16.18 -7.17
N GLY A 129 4.90 16.51 -7.80
CA GLY A 129 4.89 17.07 -9.13
C GLY A 129 4.77 15.98 -10.24
N ASN A 130 4.45 16.43 -11.45
CA ASN A 130 4.31 15.61 -12.64
C ASN A 130 5.47 15.76 -13.63
N GLY A 131 6.63 16.24 -13.18
CA GLY A 131 7.87 16.25 -13.98
C GLY A 131 8.35 14.82 -14.26
N ASN A 132 8.98 14.61 -15.43
CA ASN A 132 9.36 13.28 -15.91
C ASN A 132 10.27 12.46 -14.97
N ASP A 133 10.95 13.09 -14.04
CA ASP A 133 11.86 12.50 -13.07
C ASP A 133 11.28 12.50 -11.64
N GLU A 134 10.10 13.07 -11.46
CA GLU A 134 9.42 13.15 -10.18
C GLU A 134 8.60 11.89 -9.93
N SER A 135 8.85 11.22 -8.83
CA SER A 135 8.09 10.03 -8.42
C SER A 135 8.27 9.74 -6.94
N LEU A 136 7.36 8.95 -6.40
CA LEU A 136 7.49 8.44 -5.04
C LEU A 136 7.57 6.91 -5.01
N SER A 137 8.25 6.42 -3.98
CA SER A 137 8.34 5.00 -3.65
C SER A 137 8.20 4.80 -2.14
N GLY A 138 7.80 3.61 -1.72
CA GLY A 138 7.60 3.33 -0.31
C GLY A 138 6.79 2.09 -0.05
N TYR A 139 6.16 2.05 1.13
CA TYR A 139 5.30 0.92 1.50
C TYR A 139 4.21 1.33 2.49
N LEU A 140 3.14 0.55 2.48
CA LEU A 140 2.11 0.51 3.52
C LEU A 140 2.10 -0.89 4.13
N HIS A 141 2.22 -0.97 5.45
CA HIS A 141 2.06 -2.19 6.23
C HIS A 141 0.68 -2.14 6.90
N PHE A 142 -0.16 -3.11 6.61
CA PHE A 142 -1.55 -3.18 7.05
C PHE A 142 -1.76 -4.43 7.91
N PHE A 143 -2.29 -4.24 9.13
CA PHE A 143 -2.34 -5.27 10.15
C PHE A 143 -3.75 -5.81 10.32
N ASN A 144 -3.87 -7.13 10.22
CA ASN A 144 -5.06 -7.94 10.53
C ASN A 144 -6.37 -7.40 9.92
N PRO A 145 -6.43 -7.13 8.61
CA PRO A 145 -7.61 -6.52 7.97
C PRO A 145 -8.87 -7.37 8.09
N SER A 146 -8.75 -8.70 8.18
CA SER A 146 -9.88 -9.62 8.33
C SER A 146 -10.43 -9.70 9.76
N SER A 147 -9.86 -8.99 10.75
CA SER A 147 -10.35 -9.00 12.13
C SER A 147 -11.80 -8.48 12.20
N THR A 148 -12.64 -9.20 12.94
CA THR A 148 -13.99 -8.74 13.31
C THR A 148 -14.07 -8.30 14.78
N THR A 149 -12.91 -8.17 15.45
CA THR A 149 -12.82 -7.82 16.87
C THR A 149 -12.10 -6.49 17.09
N PHE A 150 -11.00 -6.27 16.37
CA PHE A 150 -10.13 -5.11 16.55
C PHE A 150 -10.18 -4.16 15.36
N VAL A 151 -9.89 -2.88 15.61
CA VAL A 151 -9.61 -1.89 14.56
C VAL A 151 -8.36 -2.29 13.77
N LYS A 152 -8.21 -1.78 12.55
CA LYS A 152 -7.12 -2.16 11.63
C LYS A 152 -6.04 -1.10 11.64
N HIS A 153 -4.90 -1.42 12.20
CA HIS A 153 -3.74 -0.53 12.23
C HIS A 153 -2.99 -0.55 10.89
N PHE A 154 -2.37 0.57 10.59
CA PHE A 154 -1.46 0.68 9.45
C PHE A 154 -0.26 1.57 9.78
N ILE A 155 0.85 1.30 9.09
CA ILE A 155 2.07 2.11 9.11
C ILE A 155 2.51 2.32 7.66
N VAL A 156 2.83 3.56 7.31
CA VAL A 156 3.25 3.94 5.96
C VAL A 156 4.56 4.69 6.04
N ASN A 157 5.40 4.43 5.05
CA ASN A 157 6.65 5.11 4.87
C ASN A 157 6.86 5.35 3.38
N THR A 158 6.96 6.61 2.97
CA THR A 158 7.19 6.98 1.58
C THR A 158 8.36 7.94 1.47
N SER A 159 9.04 7.84 0.36
CA SER A 159 10.12 8.74 -0.01
C SER A 159 9.96 9.16 -1.45
N GLY A 160 10.31 10.38 -1.77
CA GLY A 160 10.21 10.88 -3.12
C GLY A 160 11.12 12.07 -3.40
N HIS A 161 11.02 12.52 -4.62
CA HIS A 161 11.87 13.55 -5.21
C HIS A 161 11.16 14.91 -5.21
N PHE A 162 11.89 15.98 -5.00
CA PHE A 162 11.56 17.39 -5.07
C PHE A 162 10.51 17.93 -4.06
N PRO A 163 10.94 18.19 -2.82
CA PRO A 163 12.29 17.97 -2.24
C PRO A 163 12.52 16.48 -1.95
N ALA A 164 13.77 16.10 -1.61
CA ALA A 164 14.00 14.80 -1.00
C ALA A 164 13.19 14.72 0.29
N SER A 165 12.05 14.08 0.25
CA SER A 165 11.12 13.99 1.38
C SER A 165 10.99 12.57 1.89
N HIS A 166 10.73 12.44 3.17
CA HIS A 166 10.46 11.20 3.84
C HIS A 166 9.21 11.39 4.71
N ASN A 167 8.14 10.69 4.36
CA ASN A 167 6.83 10.82 4.98
C ASN A 167 6.52 9.60 5.81
N PHE A 168 6.03 9.84 7.02
CA PHE A 168 5.64 8.82 7.98
C PHE A 168 4.18 9.02 8.36
N THR A 169 3.36 8.03 8.05
CA THR A 169 1.95 8.00 8.43
C THR A 169 1.68 6.74 9.25
N ALA A 170 0.97 6.87 10.34
CA ALA A 170 0.47 5.73 11.10
C ALA A 170 -0.91 6.02 11.64
N GLY A 171 -1.76 4.99 11.70
CA GLY A 171 -3.12 5.18 12.18
C GLY A 171 -3.89 3.87 12.25
N TYR A 172 -5.21 4.03 12.30
CA TYR A 172 -6.13 2.91 12.27
C TYR A 172 -7.43 3.26 11.56
N CYS A 173 -7.99 2.27 10.87
CA CYS A 173 -9.37 2.32 10.38
C CYS A 173 -10.29 1.94 11.55
N ASN A 174 -11.20 2.86 11.94
CA ASN A 174 -12.04 2.74 13.13
C ASN A 174 -13.29 1.88 12.86
N THR A 175 -13.07 0.68 12.38
CA THR A 175 -14.12 -0.33 12.17
C THR A 175 -13.68 -1.67 12.70
N THR A 176 -14.63 -2.45 13.24
CA THR A 176 -14.42 -3.87 13.57
C THR A 176 -14.89 -4.80 12.45
N THR A 177 -15.56 -4.29 11.42
CA THR A 177 -15.89 -5.07 10.22
C THR A 177 -14.62 -5.42 9.46
N ALA A 178 -14.53 -6.63 8.91
CA ALA A 178 -13.40 -7.03 8.09
C ALA A 178 -13.25 -6.08 6.89
N ILE A 179 -12.02 -5.75 6.53
CA ILE A 179 -11.72 -4.99 5.31
C ILE A 179 -11.64 -5.97 4.15
N ASP A 180 -12.26 -5.61 3.03
CA ASP A 180 -12.24 -6.38 1.78
C ASP A 180 -11.69 -5.60 0.58
N GLY A 181 -11.34 -4.32 0.77
CA GLY A 181 -10.76 -3.50 -0.29
C GLY A 181 -9.77 -2.46 0.21
N VAL A 182 -8.74 -2.20 -0.58
CA VAL A 182 -7.78 -1.09 -0.40
C VAL A 182 -7.60 -0.40 -1.74
N GLU A 183 -7.84 0.90 -1.78
CA GLU A 183 -7.72 1.74 -2.96
C GLU A 183 -6.62 2.77 -2.77
N PHE A 184 -5.82 2.98 -3.82
CA PHE A 184 -4.79 4.00 -3.91
C PHE A 184 -5.07 4.93 -5.09
N SER A 185 -4.95 6.24 -4.87
CA SER A 185 -5.14 7.25 -5.89
C SER A 185 -4.26 8.47 -5.61
N PHE A 186 -4.18 9.37 -6.56
CA PHE A 186 -3.80 10.76 -6.27
C PHE A 186 -5.05 11.59 -5.96
N GLN A 187 -4.88 12.67 -5.23
CA GLN A 187 -5.97 13.57 -4.81
C GLN A 187 -6.76 14.11 -6.00
N SER A 188 -6.09 14.29 -7.14
CA SER A 188 -6.74 14.66 -8.40
C SER A 188 -5.95 14.15 -9.59
N GLY A 189 -6.64 13.90 -10.70
CA GLY A 189 -6.04 13.33 -11.92
C GLY A 189 -5.69 11.85 -11.79
N ASP A 190 -5.10 11.32 -12.83
CA ASP A 190 -4.76 9.91 -12.94
C ASP A 190 -3.39 9.60 -12.30
N ILE A 191 -3.20 8.33 -11.95
CA ILE A 191 -1.87 7.75 -11.72
C ILE A 191 -1.30 7.46 -13.12
N ASP A 192 -0.35 8.29 -13.57
CA ASP A 192 0.20 8.18 -14.92
C ASP A 192 1.07 6.93 -15.07
N ALA A 193 1.92 6.68 -14.08
CA ALA A 193 2.81 5.52 -14.05
C ALA A 193 3.05 5.01 -12.62
N GLY A 194 3.67 3.84 -12.54
CA GLY A 194 4.07 3.21 -11.29
C GLY A 194 3.49 1.82 -11.09
N THR A 195 3.94 1.17 -10.03
CA THR A 195 3.45 -0.17 -9.68
C THR A 195 3.23 -0.31 -8.18
N ILE A 196 2.13 -0.97 -7.82
CA ILE A 196 1.88 -1.40 -6.45
C ILE A 196 1.87 -2.93 -6.42
N LYS A 197 2.63 -3.51 -5.49
CA LYS A 197 2.63 -4.95 -5.24
C LYS A 197 2.10 -5.23 -3.86
N MET A 198 1.19 -6.20 -3.76
CA MET A 198 0.61 -6.69 -2.52
C MET A 198 1.26 -8.02 -2.14
N TYR A 199 1.65 -8.14 -0.88
CA TYR A 199 2.19 -9.34 -0.27
C TYR A 199 1.44 -9.67 1.01
N GLY A 200 1.24 -10.97 1.28
CA GLY A 200 0.81 -11.47 2.58
C GLY A 200 2.00 -11.98 3.38
N LEU A 201 2.03 -11.71 4.67
CA LEU A 201 3.04 -12.22 5.60
C LEU A 201 2.45 -13.40 6.37
N LYS A 202 3.11 -14.56 6.27
CA LYS A 202 2.71 -15.76 7.00
C LYS A 202 3.15 -15.69 8.45
N ASP A 203 2.26 -16.09 9.33
CA ASP A 203 2.66 -16.54 10.65
C ASP A 203 3.50 -17.82 10.48
N SER A 204 4.68 -17.86 11.05
CA SER A 204 5.61 -18.98 10.93
C SER A 204 5.09 -20.27 11.58
#